data_969f978a935bbbd171758ada0aa29e48
#
_entry.id   969f978a935bbbd171758ada0aa29e48
#
_cell.length_a   1.000
_cell.length_b   1.000
_cell.length_c   1.000
_cell.angle_alpha   90.00
_cell.angle_beta   90.00
_cell.angle_gamma   90.00
#
_symmetry.space_group_name_H-M   'P 1'
#
loop_
_entity.id
_entity.type
_entity.pdbx_description
1 polymer ?
#
loop_
_entity_poly.entity_id
_entity_poly.type
_entity_poly.pdbx_seq_one_letter_code
_entity_poly.pdbx_strand_id
1 'polypeptide(L)'
;SSSAASDVYKRQVYEGEAYFTRAYCYFYLATLFCRDYDVATAASTPGLPLQVKYEPKLSATQYPGRSSLEDTYKQILEDLEEAEERIETAKNGIVDYDRYINGAYVTVNTAPKNCGNYITVDVVTALKARVALQMDDYENAAKYAGDLVNSNRYPLSNTATDFESVWKNDKGTETIWQIAMTSADDAGVPLGTIFIGYPTTKKDYIPTQTLIDLYNEKDIRLKTYFGKYHLTVSSGNAADIYFFNKYPGNEYYNALGSETRYLNQPKPFRIAEMYLIATEANAKIGTAAAVKKGNDALNALKKARIEGWTDATYDQEALLNEIMNERERELVGEGYRLMDLKRWGKGVKRGKPQSKGLVLFPGQASTDGLDKPVNDQRMLWPIPKTEMDANPQLAGQQNPGY
;
A
#
# COMPACT_ATOMS: atom_id res chain seq x y z
N SER A 1 -8.58 39.89 13.04
CA SER A 1 -9.63 38.85 13.15
C SER A 1 -9.57 37.77 12.09
N SER A 2 -9.12 38.05 10.85
CA SER A 2 -8.99 37.00 9.82
C SER A 2 -7.80 36.06 10.06
N SER A 3 -6.69 36.54 10.61
CA SER A 3 -5.52 35.70 10.94
C SER A 3 -5.83 34.69 12.05
N ALA A 4 -6.51 35.08 13.11
CA ALA A 4 -6.86 34.17 14.20
C ALA A 4 -7.81 33.03 13.74
N ALA A 5 -8.77 33.33 12.86
CA ALA A 5 -9.65 32.32 12.29
C ALA A 5 -8.87 31.35 11.38
N SER A 6 -7.98 31.89 10.54
CA SER A 6 -7.08 31.07 9.70
C SER A 6 -6.19 30.15 10.54
N ASP A 7 -5.68 30.62 11.68
CA ASP A 7 -4.84 29.81 12.56
C ASP A 7 -5.64 28.67 13.23
N VAL A 8 -6.92 28.92 13.59
CA VAL A 8 -7.80 27.86 14.12
C VAL A 8 -8.01 26.75 13.09
N TYR A 9 -8.31 27.09 11.83
CA TYR A 9 -8.49 26.09 10.77
C TYR A 9 -7.22 25.30 10.46
N LYS A 10 -6.06 25.97 10.42
CA LYS A 10 -4.77 25.29 10.26
C LYS A 10 -4.51 24.30 11.39
N ARG A 11 -4.79 24.70 12.62
CA ARG A 11 -4.67 23.81 13.79
C ARG A 11 -5.57 22.58 13.65
N GLN A 12 -6.82 22.76 13.22
CA GLN A 12 -7.75 21.64 12.99
C GLN A 12 -7.22 20.67 11.93
N VAL A 13 -6.66 21.18 10.83
CA VAL A 13 -6.02 20.31 9.81
C VAL A 13 -4.88 19.53 10.41
N TYR A 14 -3.95 20.15 11.12
CA TYR A 14 -2.83 19.47 11.74
C TYR A 14 -3.26 18.43 12.80
N GLU A 15 -4.31 18.73 13.56
CA GLU A 15 -4.89 17.76 14.49
C GLU A 15 -5.49 16.57 13.70
N GLY A 16 -6.22 16.81 12.62
CA GLY A 16 -6.77 15.77 11.74
C GLY A 16 -5.69 14.93 11.08
N GLU A 17 -4.62 15.56 10.59
CA GLU A 17 -3.46 14.87 10.03
C GLU A 17 -2.73 14.00 11.07
N ALA A 18 -2.65 14.46 12.32
CA ALA A 18 -2.05 13.69 13.42
C ALA A 18 -2.89 12.44 13.76
N TYR A 19 -4.21 12.58 13.85
CA TYR A 19 -5.13 11.45 14.04
C TYR A 19 -5.00 10.43 12.89
N PHE A 20 -5.06 10.92 11.65
CA PHE A 20 -4.87 10.06 10.48
C PHE A 20 -3.53 9.33 10.51
N THR A 21 -2.45 10.03 10.80
CA THR A 21 -1.10 9.45 10.84
C THR A 21 -1.01 8.36 11.90
N ARG A 22 -1.61 8.56 13.07
CA ARG A 22 -1.65 7.53 14.13
C ARG A 22 -2.45 6.32 13.70
N ALA A 23 -3.64 6.52 13.13
CA ALA A 23 -4.44 5.42 12.56
C ALA A 23 -3.68 4.63 11.50
N TYR A 24 -3.03 5.34 10.57
CA TYR A 24 -2.22 4.75 9.51
C TYR A 24 -1.07 3.91 10.07
N CYS A 25 -0.32 4.44 11.03
CA CYS A 25 0.77 3.71 11.67
C CYS A 25 0.26 2.48 12.42
N TYR A 26 -0.79 2.61 13.24
CA TYR A 26 -1.37 1.46 13.96
C TYR A 26 -1.90 0.39 12.99
N PHE A 27 -2.55 0.79 11.91
CA PHE A 27 -3.02 -0.15 10.91
C PHE A 27 -1.86 -0.97 10.31
N TYR A 28 -0.78 -0.30 9.86
CA TYR A 28 0.38 -1.02 9.31
C TYR A 28 1.08 -1.89 10.35
N LEU A 29 1.26 -1.40 11.57
CA LEU A 29 1.82 -2.22 12.65
C LEU A 29 0.94 -3.45 12.93
N ALA A 30 -0.38 -3.30 12.95
CA ALA A 30 -1.29 -4.43 13.12
C ALA A 30 -1.13 -5.47 12.01
N THR A 31 -1.02 -5.05 10.75
CA THR A 31 -0.85 -5.98 9.62
C THR A 31 0.46 -6.77 9.68
N LEU A 32 1.51 -6.22 10.29
CA LEU A 32 2.82 -6.87 10.41
C LEU A 32 2.96 -7.72 11.68
N PHE A 33 2.50 -7.20 12.82
CA PHE A 33 2.79 -7.77 14.14
C PHE A 33 1.60 -8.50 14.77
N CYS A 34 0.40 -8.37 14.21
CA CYS A 34 -0.79 -9.04 14.72
C CYS A 34 -1.30 -10.11 13.73
N ARG A 35 -2.10 -11.03 14.23
CA ARG A 35 -2.86 -11.96 13.38
C ARG A 35 -3.84 -11.17 12.52
N ASP A 36 -4.38 -11.83 11.52
CA ASP A 36 -5.48 -11.29 10.75
C ASP A 36 -6.70 -11.03 11.64
N TYR A 37 -7.50 -10.02 11.28
CA TYR A 37 -8.69 -9.69 12.07
C TYR A 37 -9.77 -10.75 11.85
N ASP A 38 -10.27 -11.28 12.95
CA ASP A 38 -11.41 -12.17 12.98
C ASP A 38 -12.31 -11.72 14.13
N VAL A 39 -13.50 -11.27 13.81
CA VAL A 39 -14.47 -10.73 14.77
C VAL A 39 -14.76 -11.69 15.91
N ALA A 40 -14.74 -13.00 15.65
CA ALA A 40 -15.02 -14.02 16.67
C ALA A 40 -13.91 -14.14 17.72
N THR A 41 -12.69 -13.75 17.38
CA THR A 41 -11.50 -13.95 18.23
C THR A 41 -10.76 -12.65 18.56
N ALA A 42 -11.08 -11.53 17.92
CA ALA A 42 -10.36 -10.27 18.04
C ALA A 42 -10.23 -9.75 19.49
N ALA A 43 -11.26 -9.95 20.32
CA ALA A 43 -11.25 -9.53 21.73
C ALA A 43 -10.21 -10.30 22.58
N SER A 44 -9.82 -11.51 22.17
CA SER A 44 -8.81 -12.33 22.86
C SER A 44 -7.48 -12.43 22.12
N THR A 45 -7.41 -11.93 20.89
CA THR A 45 -6.19 -11.95 20.07
C THR A 45 -5.30 -10.75 20.44
N PRO A 46 -3.98 -10.96 20.66
CA PRO A 46 -3.07 -9.88 20.97
C PRO A 46 -2.98 -8.83 19.85
N GLY A 47 -3.28 -7.61 20.21
CA GLY A 47 -3.16 -6.41 19.33
C GLY A 47 -1.82 -5.70 19.52
N LEU A 48 -1.86 -4.36 19.53
CA LEU A 48 -0.70 -3.49 19.68
C LEU A 48 -0.69 -2.80 21.05
N PRO A 49 0.47 -2.36 21.54
CA PRO A 49 0.54 -1.38 22.61
C PRO A 49 -0.06 -0.06 22.11
N LEU A 50 -1.10 0.46 22.77
CA LEU A 50 -1.77 1.68 22.36
C LEU A 50 -1.32 2.88 23.21
N GLN A 51 -0.48 3.72 22.66
CA GLN A 51 -0.07 5.00 23.29
C GLN A 51 -0.82 6.14 22.61
N VAL A 52 -1.97 6.50 23.18
CA VAL A 52 -2.89 7.49 22.58
C VAL A 52 -2.73 8.91 23.14
N LYS A 53 -1.98 9.06 24.22
CA LYS A 53 -1.69 10.36 24.82
C LYS A 53 -0.20 10.65 24.76
N TYR A 54 0.13 11.91 24.46
CA TYR A 54 1.50 12.38 24.57
C TYR A 54 1.84 12.62 26.06
N GLU A 55 2.74 11.81 26.58
CA GLU A 55 3.21 11.90 27.96
C GLU A 55 4.74 11.83 28.00
N PRO A 56 5.44 12.97 27.86
CA PRO A 56 6.89 13.01 27.65
C PRO A 56 7.73 12.55 28.86
N LYS A 57 7.07 12.31 30.00
CA LYS A 57 7.73 11.89 31.24
C LYS A 57 7.34 10.48 31.69
N LEU A 58 6.74 9.69 30.80
CA LEU A 58 6.46 8.29 31.11
C LEU A 58 7.75 7.53 31.45
N SER A 59 7.72 6.83 32.58
CA SER A 59 8.74 5.84 32.88
C SER A 59 8.47 4.54 32.10
N ALA A 60 9.49 3.74 31.88
CA ALA A 60 9.35 2.47 31.18
C ALA A 60 8.29 1.54 31.77
N THR A 61 8.06 1.61 33.09
CA THR A 61 7.03 0.81 33.78
C THR A 61 5.59 1.27 33.52
N GLN A 62 5.41 2.41 32.89
CA GLN A 62 4.11 3.01 32.56
C GLN A 62 3.74 2.84 31.08
N TYR A 63 4.62 2.30 30.26
CA TYR A 63 4.29 1.97 28.87
C TYR A 63 3.20 0.88 28.84
N PRO A 64 2.26 0.96 27.87
CA PRO A 64 1.23 -0.05 27.75
C PRO A 64 1.81 -1.38 27.28
N GLY A 65 1.27 -2.49 27.77
CA GLY A 65 1.39 -3.79 27.12
C GLY A 65 0.53 -3.87 25.86
N ARG A 66 0.50 -5.04 25.23
CA ARG A 66 -0.39 -5.26 24.09
C ARG A 66 -1.86 -5.18 24.51
N SER A 67 -2.65 -4.43 23.76
CA SER A 67 -4.11 -4.45 23.86
C SER A 67 -4.69 -5.68 23.14
N SER A 68 -6.00 -5.83 23.12
CA SER A 68 -6.66 -6.75 22.21
C SER A 68 -6.56 -6.26 20.74
N LEU A 69 -6.73 -7.16 19.81
CA LEU A 69 -6.81 -6.80 18.38
C LEU A 69 -8.08 -5.99 18.12
N GLU A 70 -9.18 -6.30 18.81
CA GLU A 70 -10.42 -5.53 18.76
C GLU A 70 -10.20 -4.08 19.18
N ASP A 71 -9.56 -3.83 20.34
CA ASP A 71 -9.26 -2.48 20.82
C ASP A 71 -8.31 -1.74 19.86
N THR A 72 -7.37 -2.47 19.25
CA THR A 72 -6.45 -1.89 18.25
C THR A 72 -7.23 -1.36 17.05
N TYR A 73 -8.13 -2.14 16.48
CA TYR A 73 -8.92 -1.70 15.32
C TYR A 73 -9.97 -0.64 15.70
N LYS A 74 -10.54 -0.73 16.91
CA LYS A 74 -11.41 0.31 17.44
C LYS A 74 -10.69 1.66 17.52
N GLN A 75 -9.47 1.68 18.06
CA GLN A 75 -8.66 2.91 18.10
C GLN A 75 -8.35 3.45 16.71
N ILE A 76 -8.05 2.58 15.74
CA ILE A 76 -7.83 2.98 14.34
C ILE A 76 -9.07 3.67 13.77
N LEU A 77 -10.26 3.09 13.98
CA LEU A 77 -11.51 3.65 13.48
C LEU A 77 -11.86 4.98 14.16
N GLU A 78 -11.72 5.09 15.49
CA GLU A 78 -11.91 6.32 16.24
C GLU A 78 -10.99 7.44 15.74
N ASP A 79 -9.74 7.14 15.50
CA ASP A 79 -8.77 8.10 14.95
C ASP A 79 -9.14 8.54 13.52
N LEU A 80 -9.70 7.66 12.71
CA LEU A 80 -10.14 8.00 11.35
C LEU A 80 -11.41 8.87 11.36
N GLU A 81 -12.31 8.68 12.32
CA GLU A 81 -13.48 9.53 12.51
C GLU A 81 -13.06 10.95 12.95
N GLU A 82 -12.17 11.05 13.94
CA GLU A 82 -11.62 12.33 14.38
C GLU A 82 -10.86 13.06 13.27
N ALA A 83 -10.09 12.32 12.46
CA ALA A 83 -9.36 12.89 11.32
C ALA A 83 -10.33 13.48 10.29
N GLU A 84 -11.36 12.72 9.92
CA GLU A 84 -12.37 13.14 8.93
C GLU A 84 -13.10 14.40 9.41
N GLU A 85 -13.61 14.41 10.65
CA GLU A 85 -14.35 15.53 11.21
C GLU A 85 -13.52 16.83 11.21
N ARG A 86 -12.26 16.76 11.65
CA ARG A 86 -11.39 17.93 11.75
C ARG A 86 -11.00 18.48 10.39
N ILE A 87 -10.64 17.60 9.44
CA ILE A 87 -10.26 18.01 8.09
C ILE A 87 -11.48 18.56 7.35
N GLU A 88 -12.65 17.93 7.48
CA GLU A 88 -13.90 18.40 6.86
C GLU A 88 -14.31 19.77 7.40
N THR A 89 -14.23 19.98 8.71
CA THR A 89 -14.54 21.26 9.35
C THR A 89 -13.60 22.37 8.90
N ALA A 90 -12.32 22.05 8.72
CA ALA A 90 -11.30 23.02 8.34
C ALA A 90 -11.31 23.38 6.86
N LYS A 91 -11.80 22.51 5.96
CA LYS A 91 -11.67 22.65 4.51
C LYS A 91 -12.18 23.97 3.94
N ASN A 92 -13.22 24.56 4.56
CA ASN A 92 -13.80 25.82 4.14
C ASN A 92 -13.05 27.06 4.64
N GLY A 93 -12.09 26.88 5.55
CA GLY A 93 -11.30 27.96 6.14
C GLY A 93 -9.89 28.08 5.59
N ILE A 94 -9.44 27.09 4.81
CA ILE A 94 -8.11 27.07 4.18
C ILE A 94 -8.26 27.31 2.70
N VAL A 95 -7.69 28.42 2.23
CA VAL A 95 -7.80 28.87 0.85
C VAL A 95 -6.56 28.51 0.04
N ASP A 96 -5.40 28.46 0.71
CA ASP A 96 -4.10 28.25 0.10
C ASP A 96 -3.50 26.94 0.56
N TYR A 97 -3.02 26.14 -0.38
CA TYR A 97 -2.32 24.87 -0.15
C TYR A 97 -0.97 24.91 -0.83
N ASP A 98 0.03 24.41 -0.14
CA ASP A 98 1.33 24.18 -0.73
C ASP A 98 1.36 22.78 -1.35
N ARG A 99 1.78 22.67 -2.60
CA ARG A 99 2.02 21.39 -3.30
C ARG A 99 3.50 21.22 -3.55
N TYR A 100 3.97 20.01 -3.32
CA TYR A 100 5.33 19.66 -3.67
C TYR A 100 5.39 19.15 -5.11
N ILE A 101 5.98 19.95 -5.99
CA ILE A 101 6.06 19.65 -7.42
C ILE A 101 7.50 19.82 -7.89
N ASN A 102 8.10 18.78 -8.45
CA ASN A 102 9.46 18.81 -9.01
C ASN A 102 10.50 19.39 -8.04
N GLY A 103 10.47 18.95 -6.79
CA GLY A 103 11.46 19.38 -5.80
C GLY A 103 11.18 20.72 -5.12
N ALA A 104 10.04 21.36 -5.34
CA ALA A 104 9.68 22.64 -4.75
C ALA A 104 8.25 22.66 -4.21
N TYR A 105 8.03 23.40 -3.11
CA TYR A 105 6.68 23.75 -2.68
C TYR A 105 6.15 24.87 -3.53
N VAL A 106 4.95 24.66 -4.07
CA VAL A 106 4.22 25.66 -4.87
C VAL A 106 2.88 25.90 -4.22
N THR A 107 2.63 27.13 -3.79
CA THR A 107 1.35 27.53 -3.24
C THR A 107 0.29 27.56 -4.33
N VAL A 108 -0.85 26.93 -4.09
CA VAL A 108 -2.02 26.94 -4.97
C VAL A 108 -3.20 27.59 -4.27
N ASN A 109 -3.85 28.53 -4.95
CA ASN A 109 -4.90 29.39 -4.37
C ASN A 109 -6.30 28.74 -4.36
N THR A 110 -6.37 27.43 -4.56
CA THR A 110 -7.63 26.70 -4.48
C THR A 110 -7.39 25.36 -3.82
N ALA A 111 -8.35 24.88 -3.03
CA ALA A 111 -8.32 23.51 -2.54
C ALA A 111 -8.09 22.59 -3.74
N PRO A 112 -6.95 21.88 -3.79
CA PRO A 112 -6.61 21.11 -4.97
C PRO A 112 -7.57 19.95 -5.10
N LYS A 113 -8.12 19.74 -6.28
CA LYS A 113 -8.99 18.60 -6.58
C LYS A 113 -8.23 17.29 -6.45
N ASN A 114 -6.90 17.31 -6.68
CA ASN A 114 -5.97 16.17 -6.59
C ASN A 114 -4.62 16.67 -6.09
N CYS A 115 -4.51 16.96 -4.79
CA CYS A 115 -3.26 17.52 -4.26
C CYS A 115 -2.17 16.48 -3.95
N GLY A 116 -2.50 15.19 -3.99
CA GLY A 116 -1.53 14.11 -3.86
C GLY A 116 -0.73 14.07 -2.55
N ASN A 117 -0.21 15.20 -2.10
CA ASN A 117 0.69 15.28 -0.94
C ASN A 117 0.01 15.63 0.38
N TYR A 118 -1.27 15.98 0.38
CA TYR A 118 -2.01 16.34 1.58
C TYR A 118 -2.92 15.22 2.04
N ILE A 119 -3.12 15.13 3.36
CA ILE A 119 -4.11 14.25 3.96
C ILE A 119 -5.46 14.97 3.86
N THR A 120 -6.27 14.55 2.89
CA THR A 120 -7.62 15.05 2.64
C THR A 120 -8.67 14.07 3.17
N VAL A 121 -9.94 14.47 3.18
CA VAL A 121 -11.05 13.55 3.48
C VAL A 121 -11.02 12.30 2.58
N ASP A 122 -10.61 12.45 1.30
CA ASP A 122 -10.48 11.31 0.40
C ASP A 122 -9.38 10.33 0.82
N VAL A 123 -8.28 10.84 1.38
CA VAL A 123 -7.20 10.00 1.93
C VAL A 123 -7.69 9.24 3.17
N VAL A 124 -8.46 9.89 4.04
CA VAL A 124 -9.10 9.24 5.20
C VAL A 124 -10.08 8.15 4.73
N THR A 125 -10.91 8.46 3.74
CA THR A 125 -11.88 7.50 3.15
C THR A 125 -11.15 6.30 2.52
N ALA A 126 -10.02 6.51 1.85
CA ALA A 126 -9.23 5.43 1.27
C ALA A 126 -8.67 4.49 2.36
N LEU A 127 -8.21 5.04 3.49
CA LEU A 127 -7.79 4.19 4.61
C LEU A 127 -8.97 3.48 5.27
N LYS A 128 -10.13 4.15 5.45
CA LYS A 128 -11.35 3.51 5.93
C LYS A 128 -11.76 2.32 5.05
N ALA A 129 -11.68 2.46 3.72
CA ALA A 129 -11.96 1.35 2.80
C ALA A 129 -11.03 0.15 3.01
N ARG A 130 -9.72 0.41 3.18
CA ARG A 130 -8.71 -0.63 3.42
C ARG A 130 -8.90 -1.30 4.79
N VAL A 131 -9.16 -0.52 5.83
CA VAL A 131 -9.41 -1.02 7.20
C VAL A 131 -10.66 -1.89 7.21
N ALA A 132 -11.76 -1.43 6.61
CA ALA A 132 -13.00 -2.19 6.52
C ALA A 132 -12.80 -3.52 5.77
N LEU A 133 -12.05 -3.53 4.65
CA LEU A 133 -11.70 -4.75 3.95
C LEU A 133 -10.90 -5.72 4.82
N GLN A 134 -9.97 -5.20 5.63
CA GLN A 134 -9.14 -6.01 6.54
C GLN A 134 -9.95 -6.59 7.72
N MET A 135 -11.04 -5.94 8.09
CA MET A 135 -11.96 -6.38 9.13
C MET A 135 -13.11 -7.28 8.62
N ASP A 136 -13.10 -7.64 7.33
CA ASP A 136 -14.20 -8.33 6.65
C ASP A 136 -15.54 -7.56 6.69
N ASP A 137 -15.48 -6.25 6.94
CA ASP A 137 -16.63 -5.34 6.84
C ASP A 137 -16.86 -4.94 5.38
N TYR A 138 -17.36 -5.89 4.60
CA TYR A 138 -17.47 -5.76 3.15
C TYR A 138 -18.47 -4.68 2.71
N GLU A 139 -19.51 -4.42 3.48
CA GLU A 139 -20.48 -3.36 3.18
C GLU A 139 -19.82 -1.97 3.26
N ASN A 140 -19.09 -1.68 4.33
CA ASN A 140 -18.36 -0.43 4.48
C ASN A 140 -17.17 -0.34 3.51
N ALA A 141 -16.46 -1.45 3.28
CA ALA A 141 -15.38 -1.50 2.28
C ALA A 141 -15.89 -1.14 0.88
N ALA A 142 -17.01 -1.75 0.45
CA ALA A 142 -17.65 -1.46 -0.84
C ALA A 142 -18.15 -0.02 -0.92
N LYS A 143 -18.71 0.51 0.17
CA LYS A 143 -19.21 1.88 0.25
C LYS A 143 -18.06 2.89 0.11
N TYR A 144 -17.06 2.84 0.98
CA TYR A 144 -15.97 3.81 0.97
C TYR A 144 -15.16 3.78 -0.32
N ALA A 145 -14.83 2.59 -0.82
CA ALA A 145 -14.15 2.45 -2.10
C ALA A 145 -15.01 2.95 -3.27
N GLY A 146 -16.31 2.62 -3.27
CA GLY A 146 -17.28 3.06 -4.26
C GLY A 146 -17.47 4.58 -4.27
N ASP A 147 -17.49 5.23 -3.11
CA ASP A 147 -17.60 6.70 -2.99
C ASP A 147 -16.41 7.38 -3.70
N LEU A 148 -15.19 6.86 -3.55
CA LEU A 148 -14.01 7.40 -4.23
C LEU A 148 -14.03 7.11 -5.74
N VAL A 149 -14.35 5.89 -6.15
CA VAL A 149 -14.45 5.50 -7.56
C VAL A 149 -15.49 6.36 -8.29
N ASN A 150 -16.69 6.50 -7.72
CA ASN A 150 -17.79 7.25 -8.32
C ASN A 150 -17.60 8.78 -8.27
N SER A 151 -16.67 9.26 -7.45
CA SER A 151 -16.38 10.70 -7.37
C SER A 151 -15.79 11.28 -8.64
N ASN A 152 -15.18 10.46 -9.48
CA ASN A 152 -14.44 10.85 -10.68
C ASN A 152 -13.32 11.88 -10.44
N ARG A 153 -12.88 12.04 -9.18
CA ARG A 153 -11.77 12.97 -8.85
C ARG A 153 -10.41 12.41 -9.22
N TYR A 154 -10.30 11.10 -9.29
CA TYR A 154 -9.06 10.36 -9.54
C TYR A 154 -9.24 9.42 -10.75
N PRO A 155 -9.34 9.96 -11.99
CA PRO A 155 -9.53 9.10 -13.15
C PRO A 155 -8.34 8.16 -13.36
N LEU A 156 -8.63 6.91 -13.73
CA LEU A 156 -7.62 5.95 -14.12
C LEU A 156 -6.85 6.45 -15.35
N SER A 157 -5.55 6.27 -15.35
CA SER A 157 -4.72 6.50 -16.54
C SER A 157 -5.11 5.50 -17.62
N ASN A 158 -5.52 5.98 -18.77
CA ASN A 158 -6.02 5.15 -19.88
C ASN A 158 -5.05 5.06 -21.05
N THR A 159 -3.87 5.68 -20.92
CA THR A 159 -2.77 5.54 -21.88
C THR A 159 -1.52 5.01 -21.17
N ALA A 160 -0.67 4.33 -21.92
CA ALA A 160 0.60 3.82 -21.39
C ALA A 160 1.50 4.97 -20.89
N THR A 161 1.51 6.10 -21.59
CA THR A 161 2.31 7.27 -21.22
C THR A 161 1.85 7.91 -19.92
N ASP A 162 0.53 8.10 -19.74
CA ASP A 162 0.00 8.67 -18.49
C ASP A 162 0.25 7.73 -17.33
N PHE A 163 0.09 6.42 -17.54
CA PHE A 163 0.37 5.41 -16.52
C PHE A 163 1.86 5.36 -16.15
N GLU A 164 2.75 5.40 -17.11
CA GLU A 164 4.19 5.48 -16.88
C GLU A 164 4.57 6.72 -16.06
N SER A 165 3.92 7.87 -16.33
CA SER A 165 4.18 9.13 -15.62
C SER A 165 3.87 9.06 -14.13
N VAL A 166 2.93 8.22 -13.70
CA VAL A 166 2.65 7.96 -12.27
C VAL A 166 3.91 7.50 -11.54
N TRP A 167 4.72 6.67 -12.19
CA TRP A 167 5.90 6.03 -11.59
C TRP A 167 7.20 6.78 -11.90
N LYS A 168 7.31 7.33 -13.11
CA LYS A 168 8.53 7.95 -13.61
C LYS A 168 8.67 9.42 -13.23
N ASN A 169 7.55 10.11 -13.03
CA ASN A 169 7.52 11.54 -12.75
C ASN A 169 6.77 11.89 -11.47
N ASP A 170 6.23 10.89 -10.74
CA ASP A 170 5.32 11.09 -9.60
C ASP A 170 4.13 12.00 -9.95
N LYS A 171 3.69 11.95 -11.22
CA LYS A 171 2.59 12.72 -11.77
C LYS A 171 1.53 11.79 -12.33
N GLY A 172 0.31 11.95 -11.89
CA GLY A 172 -0.80 11.16 -12.40
C GLY A 172 -2.10 11.51 -11.72
N THR A 173 -3.19 11.20 -12.41
CA THR A 173 -4.55 11.45 -11.92
C THR A 173 -5.03 10.39 -10.94
N GLU A 174 -4.36 9.25 -10.90
CA GLU A 174 -4.72 8.08 -10.08
C GLU A 174 -4.30 8.20 -8.62
N THR A 175 -3.40 9.11 -8.28
CA THR A 175 -2.82 9.21 -6.94
C THR A 175 -3.78 9.94 -6.01
N ILE A 176 -4.30 9.23 -5.01
CA ILE A 176 -5.11 9.83 -3.93
C ILE A 176 -4.18 10.49 -2.92
N TRP A 177 -3.10 9.79 -2.56
CA TRP A 177 -2.08 10.33 -1.66
C TRP A 177 -0.70 9.81 -2.00
N GLN A 178 0.28 10.71 -2.00
CA GLN A 178 1.69 10.40 -2.06
C GLN A 178 2.44 11.22 -1.02
N ILE A 179 3.49 10.65 -0.45
CA ILE A 179 4.31 11.32 0.57
C ILE A 179 5.29 12.23 -0.15
N ALA A 180 5.22 13.53 0.14
CA ALA A 180 6.18 14.49 -0.39
C ALA A 180 7.59 14.14 0.07
N MET A 181 8.55 14.21 -0.84
CA MET A 181 9.97 14.02 -0.56
C MET A 181 10.77 15.10 -1.26
N THR A 182 11.79 15.60 -0.60
CA THR A 182 12.77 16.52 -1.15
C THR A 182 14.11 15.84 -1.38
N SER A 183 15.00 16.46 -2.11
CA SER A 183 16.38 15.99 -2.25
C SER A 183 17.18 16.03 -0.94
N ALA A 184 16.67 16.73 0.08
CA ALA A 184 17.27 16.82 1.40
C ALA A 184 16.72 15.78 2.39
N ASP A 185 15.64 15.08 2.03
CA ASP A 185 15.06 14.05 2.89
C ASP A 185 15.92 12.79 2.85
N ASP A 186 16.33 12.32 4.02
CA ASP A 186 16.96 11.01 4.14
C ASP A 186 15.89 9.92 4.03
N ALA A 187 15.65 9.47 2.82
CA ALA A 187 14.73 8.36 2.55
C ALA A 187 15.33 6.98 2.91
N GLY A 188 16.53 6.95 3.47
CA GLY A 188 17.27 5.71 3.64
C GLY A 188 17.59 5.08 2.27
N VAL A 189 17.15 3.84 2.06
CA VAL A 189 17.32 3.14 0.77
C VAL A 189 16.06 3.30 -0.07
N PRO A 190 16.09 4.07 -1.17
CA PRO A 190 14.95 4.20 -2.06
C PRO A 190 14.48 2.84 -2.61
N LEU A 191 13.17 2.66 -2.78
CA LEU A 191 12.59 1.42 -3.31
C LEU A 191 13.20 1.02 -4.66
N GLY A 192 13.46 1.99 -5.53
CA GLY A 192 14.12 1.74 -6.81
C GLY A 192 15.52 1.17 -6.66
N THR A 193 16.27 1.57 -5.65
CA THR A 193 17.58 0.97 -5.35
C THR A 193 17.46 -0.50 -4.97
N ILE A 194 16.43 -0.85 -4.18
CA ILE A 194 16.18 -2.24 -3.77
C ILE A 194 15.77 -3.10 -4.99
N PHE A 195 14.90 -2.59 -5.85
CA PHE A 195 14.33 -3.37 -6.97
C PHE A 195 15.18 -3.35 -8.23
N ILE A 196 15.73 -2.19 -8.60
CA ILE A 196 16.52 -2.04 -9.82
C ILE A 196 17.99 -2.37 -9.56
N GLY A 197 18.46 -2.02 -8.37
CA GLY A 197 19.84 -2.24 -7.95
C GLY A 197 20.85 -1.34 -8.66
N TYR A 198 22.10 -1.43 -8.26
CA TYR A 198 23.19 -0.82 -8.99
C TYR A 198 23.33 -1.50 -10.36
N PRO A 199 23.61 -0.74 -11.43
CA PRO A 199 23.49 -1.23 -12.80
C PRO A 199 24.40 -2.39 -13.18
N THR A 200 25.23 -2.88 -12.31
CA THR A 200 26.32 -3.73 -12.75
C THR A 200 26.34 -5.15 -12.19
N THR A 201 25.66 -5.53 -11.10
CA THR A 201 26.03 -6.83 -10.54
C THR A 201 24.97 -7.65 -9.84
N LYS A 202 23.95 -7.10 -9.19
CA LYS A 202 22.99 -7.96 -8.45
C LYS A 202 21.61 -7.34 -8.42
N LYS A 203 20.66 -8.03 -9.00
CA LYS A 203 19.23 -7.83 -8.78
C LYS A 203 18.84 -8.70 -7.59
N ASP A 204 18.69 -8.11 -6.41
CA ASP A 204 18.36 -8.86 -5.19
C ASP A 204 16.93 -9.42 -5.23
N TYR A 205 16.04 -8.73 -5.95
CA TYR A 205 14.63 -9.13 -6.11
C TYR A 205 14.30 -9.28 -7.58
N ILE A 206 14.07 -10.51 -8.01
CA ILE A 206 13.69 -10.86 -9.38
C ILE A 206 12.26 -11.40 -9.34
N PRO A 207 11.33 -10.90 -10.19
CA PRO A 207 10.00 -11.46 -10.27
C PRO A 207 10.05 -12.92 -10.73
N THR A 208 9.15 -13.74 -10.19
CA THR A 208 9.00 -15.13 -10.66
C THR A 208 8.39 -15.15 -12.06
N GLN A 209 8.63 -16.21 -12.83
CA GLN A 209 7.94 -16.43 -14.10
C GLN A 209 6.42 -16.50 -13.89
N THR A 210 5.98 -17.11 -12.80
CA THR A 210 4.55 -17.18 -12.44
C THR A 210 3.90 -15.80 -12.32
N LEU A 211 4.62 -14.82 -11.77
CA LEU A 211 4.14 -13.43 -11.71
C LEU A 211 4.10 -12.79 -13.12
N ILE A 212 5.15 -13.01 -13.91
CA ILE A 212 5.21 -12.46 -15.28
C ILE A 212 4.10 -13.04 -16.16
N ASP A 213 3.78 -14.32 -15.99
CA ASP A 213 2.72 -15.00 -16.74
C ASP A 213 1.30 -14.47 -16.45
N LEU A 214 1.12 -13.67 -15.39
CA LEU A 214 -0.13 -12.97 -15.12
C LEU A 214 -0.40 -11.82 -16.11
N TYR A 215 0.62 -11.34 -16.81
CA TYR A 215 0.50 -10.23 -17.76
C TYR A 215 0.56 -10.76 -19.20
N ASN A 216 -0.11 -10.07 -20.10
CA ASN A 216 0.03 -10.29 -21.53
C ASN A 216 0.66 -9.07 -22.20
N GLU A 217 1.05 -9.20 -23.47
CA GLU A 217 1.75 -8.15 -24.23
C GLU A 217 0.91 -6.84 -24.41
N LYS A 218 -0.40 -6.90 -24.23
CA LYS A 218 -1.31 -5.75 -24.30
C LYS A 218 -1.48 -5.06 -22.96
N ASP A 219 -0.95 -5.64 -21.87
CA ASP A 219 -1.03 -5.05 -20.54
C ASP A 219 0.06 -3.99 -20.39
N ILE A 220 -0.34 -2.73 -20.24
CA ILE A 220 0.59 -1.59 -20.10
C ILE A 220 1.50 -1.74 -18.88
N ARG A 221 1.07 -2.47 -17.85
CA ARG A 221 1.84 -2.72 -16.63
C ARG A 221 3.08 -3.57 -16.90
N LEU A 222 3.03 -4.49 -17.86
CA LEU A 222 4.17 -5.34 -18.18
C LEU A 222 5.41 -4.50 -18.53
N LYS A 223 5.23 -3.45 -19.33
CA LYS A 223 6.32 -2.57 -19.75
C LYS A 223 6.67 -1.50 -18.71
N THR A 224 5.69 -1.08 -17.91
CA THR A 224 5.90 -0.06 -16.89
C THR A 224 6.53 -0.63 -15.62
N TYR A 225 6.06 -1.80 -15.18
CA TYR A 225 6.51 -2.41 -13.92
C TYR A 225 7.77 -3.25 -14.07
N PHE A 226 8.09 -3.69 -15.27
CA PHE A 226 9.22 -4.58 -15.53
C PHE A 226 10.06 -4.10 -16.71
N GLY A 227 11.36 -4.26 -16.57
CA GLY A 227 12.34 -4.12 -17.64
C GLY A 227 12.91 -5.49 -18.02
N LYS A 228 13.47 -5.61 -19.22
CA LYS A 228 14.24 -6.80 -19.64
C LYS A 228 15.72 -6.56 -19.38
N TYR A 229 16.40 -7.57 -18.90
CA TYR A 229 17.81 -7.52 -18.60
C TYR A 229 18.48 -8.86 -18.96
N HIS A 230 19.64 -8.76 -19.61
CA HIS A 230 20.48 -9.93 -19.87
C HIS A 230 21.36 -10.20 -18.65
N LEU A 231 21.07 -11.27 -17.92
CA LEU A 231 21.79 -11.66 -16.72
C LEU A 231 22.67 -12.86 -16.98
N THR A 232 23.96 -12.70 -16.71
CA THR A 232 24.91 -13.83 -16.65
C THR A 232 25.06 -14.24 -15.19
N VAL A 233 24.55 -15.42 -14.85
CA VAL A 233 24.52 -15.95 -13.47
C VAL A 233 25.83 -16.66 -13.12
N SER A 234 26.40 -17.37 -14.10
CA SER A 234 27.69 -18.07 -14.02
C SER A 234 28.22 -18.36 -15.41
N SER A 235 29.48 -18.80 -15.52
CA SER A 235 30.04 -19.15 -16.84
C SER A 235 29.15 -20.16 -17.58
N GLY A 236 28.57 -19.74 -18.69
CA GLY A 236 27.69 -20.53 -19.55
C GLY A 236 26.20 -20.46 -19.25
N ASN A 237 25.76 -19.73 -18.23
CA ASN A 237 24.34 -19.52 -17.89
C ASN A 237 23.97 -18.04 -18.00
N ALA A 238 23.56 -17.60 -19.17
CA ALA A 238 22.98 -16.29 -19.39
C ALA A 238 21.50 -16.43 -19.77
N ALA A 239 20.66 -15.52 -19.32
CA ALA A 239 19.26 -15.50 -19.66
C ALA A 239 18.74 -14.05 -19.72
N ASP A 240 17.82 -13.82 -20.66
CA ASP A 240 17.03 -12.60 -20.67
C ASP A 240 15.89 -12.75 -19.66
N ILE A 241 15.89 -11.90 -18.67
CA ILE A 241 14.93 -11.93 -17.58
C ILE A 241 14.22 -10.61 -17.43
N TYR A 242 13.02 -10.64 -16.87
CA TYR A 242 12.37 -9.46 -16.37
C TYR A 242 12.91 -9.14 -14.97
N PHE A 243 13.04 -7.84 -14.69
CA PHE A 243 13.33 -7.30 -13.36
C PHE A 243 12.33 -6.21 -13.02
N PHE A 244 12.18 -5.90 -11.73
CA PHE A 244 11.29 -4.83 -11.31
C PHE A 244 11.82 -3.46 -11.74
N ASN A 245 10.97 -2.67 -12.41
CA ASN A 245 11.24 -1.30 -12.86
C ASN A 245 10.14 -0.33 -12.45
N LYS A 246 9.29 -0.72 -11.52
CA LYS A 246 8.14 0.10 -11.09
C LYS A 246 8.55 1.41 -10.42
N TYR A 247 9.74 1.44 -9.80
CA TYR A 247 10.29 2.62 -9.13
C TYR A 247 11.59 3.07 -9.81
N PRO A 248 11.51 3.62 -11.03
CA PRO A 248 12.71 3.98 -11.81
C PRO A 248 13.42 5.24 -11.29
N GLY A 249 12.86 5.87 -10.27
CA GLY A 249 13.25 7.20 -9.82
C GLY A 249 12.57 8.30 -10.61
N ASN A 250 12.20 9.37 -9.91
CA ASN A 250 11.66 10.54 -10.56
C ASN A 250 12.74 11.20 -11.45
N GLU A 251 12.40 11.52 -12.67
CA GLU A 251 13.35 12.12 -13.63
C GLU A 251 13.99 13.39 -13.11
N TYR A 252 13.25 14.21 -12.36
CA TYR A 252 13.79 15.41 -11.73
C TYR A 252 14.88 15.04 -10.71
N TYR A 253 14.64 14.08 -9.81
CA TYR A 253 15.63 13.68 -8.81
C TYR A 253 16.81 12.95 -9.43
N ASN A 254 16.58 12.11 -10.44
CA ASN A 254 17.65 11.42 -11.16
C ASN A 254 18.62 12.41 -11.85
N ALA A 255 18.12 13.58 -12.27
CA ALA A 255 18.93 14.62 -12.88
C ALA A 255 19.79 15.42 -11.86
N LEU A 256 19.45 15.39 -10.57
CA LEU A 256 20.19 16.11 -9.53
C LEU A 256 21.49 15.40 -9.13
N GLY A 257 21.60 14.10 -9.36
CA GLY A 257 22.84 13.36 -9.07
C GLY A 257 22.62 11.95 -8.53
N SER A 258 23.72 11.32 -8.08
CA SER A 258 23.70 9.94 -7.61
C SER A 258 22.98 9.75 -6.28
N GLU A 259 23.03 10.75 -5.40
CA GLU A 259 22.45 10.70 -4.04
C GLU A 259 20.91 10.60 -4.07
N THR A 260 20.28 11.17 -5.10
CA THR A 260 18.82 11.18 -5.28
C THR A 260 18.35 10.20 -6.33
N ARG A 261 19.24 9.34 -6.80
CA ARG A 261 18.94 8.34 -7.83
C ARG A 261 17.93 7.32 -7.31
N TYR A 262 16.96 6.98 -8.15
CA TYR A 262 15.86 6.06 -7.82
C TYR A 262 14.89 6.55 -6.75
N LEU A 263 14.92 7.83 -6.39
CA LEU A 263 13.95 8.41 -5.48
C LEU A 263 12.61 8.61 -6.20
N ASN A 264 11.56 8.00 -5.67
CA ASN A 264 10.17 8.25 -6.02
C ASN A 264 9.38 8.60 -4.77
N GLN A 265 8.36 9.43 -4.92
CA GLN A 265 7.43 9.70 -3.83
C GLN A 265 6.58 8.43 -3.57
N PRO A 266 6.59 7.86 -2.35
CA PRO A 266 5.73 6.75 -2.01
C PRO A 266 4.26 7.09 -2.23
N LYS A 267 3.47 6.15 -2.75
CA LYS A 267 2.05 6.33 -3.07
C LYS A 267 1.19 5.38 -2.23
N PRO A 268 0.90 5.73 -0.96
CA PRO A 268 0.13 4.87 -0.07
C PRO A 268 -1.29 4.59 -0.57
N PHE A 269 -1.89 5.51 -1.34
CA PHE A 269 -3.23 5.32 -1.88
C PHE A 269 -3.31 5.75 -3.34
N ARG A 270 -3.77 4.83 -4.18
CA ARG A 270 -4.12 5.05 -5.59
C ARG A 270 -5.56 4.59 -5.82
N ILE A 271 -6.23 5.26 -6.75
CA ILE A 271 -7.62 4.90 -7.07
C ILE A 271 -7.75 3.44 -7.57
N ALA A 272 -6.72 2.90 -8.20
CA ALA A 272 -6.71 1.51 -8.64
C ALA A 272 -6.97 0.52 -7.48
N GLU A 273 -6.43 0.79 -6.28
CA GLU A 273 -6.74 -0.01 -5.10
C GLU A 273 -8.22 0.08 -4.72
N MET A 274 -8.84 1.25 -4.86
CA MET A 274 -10.28 1.42 -4.57
C MET A 274 -11.14 0.59 -5.52
N TYR A 275 -10.79 0.52 -6.81
CA TYR A 275 -11.43 -0.41 -7.74
C TYR A 275 -11.28 -1.88 -7.30
N LEU A 276 -10.10 -2.26 -6.81
CA LEU A 276 -9.83 -3.61 -6.32
C LEU A 276 -10.61 -3.92 -5.03
N ILE A 277 -10.68 -2.98 -4.08
CA ILE A 277 -11.47 -3.12 -2.84
C ILE A 277 -12.96 -3.22 -3.18
N ALA A 278 -13.47 -2.34 -4.06
CA ALA A 278 -14.87 -2.39 -4.49
C ALA A 278 -15.21 -3.73 -5.16
N THR A 279 -14.31 -4.26 -6.00
CA THR A 279 -14.48 -5.57 -6.64
C THR A 279 -14.59 -6.67 -5.60
N GLU A 280 -13.61 -6.76 -4.70
CA GLU A 280 -13.53 -7.84 -3.73
C GLU A 280 -14.67 -7.79 -2.71
N ALA A 281 -14.93 -6.62 -2.14
CA ALA A 281 -16.00 -6.44 -1.16
C ALA A 281 -17.37 -6.80 -1.76
N ASN A 282 -17.67 -6.33 -2.96
CA ASN A 282 -18.92 -6.68 -3.65
C ASN A 282 -19.01 -8.18 -3.99
N ALA A 283 -17.91 -8.82 -4.36
CA ALA A 283 -17.86 -10.26 -4.56
C ALA A 283 -18.14 -11.02 -3.25
N LYS A 284 -17.61 -10.54 -2.11
CA LYS A 284 -17.83 -11.13 -0.78
C LYS A 284 -19.26 -10.93 -0.27
N ILE A 285 -19.90 -9.78 -0.53
CA ILE A 285 -21.31 -9.55 -0.26
C ILE A 285 -22.20 -10.58 -1.01
N GLY A 286 -21.85 -10.93 -2.24
CA GLY A 286 -22.36 -12.10 -2.95
C GLY A 286 -23.77 -12.00 -3.51
N THR A 287 -24.51 -10.90 -3.27
CA THR A 287 -25.81 -10.71 -3.95
C THR A 287 -25.59 -10.48 -5.44
N ALA A 288 -26.53 -10.86 -6.30
CA ALA A 288 -26.40 -10.66 -7.75
C ALA A 288 -26.09 -9.21 -8.12
N ALA A 289 -26.71 -8.24 -7.42
CA ALA A 289 -26.45 -6.81 -7.63
C ALA A 289 -25.03 -6.41 -7.19
N ALA A 290 -24.52 -6.94 -6.08
CA ALA A 290 -23.17 -6.69 -5.61
C ALA A 290 -22.14 -7.34 -6.56
N VAL A 291 -22.31 -8.60 -6.94
CA VAL A 291 -21.42 -9.28 -7.90
C VAL A 291 -21.34 -8.52 -9.22
N LYS A 292 -22.48 -7.97 -9.70
CA LYS A 292 -22.47 -7.10 -10.88
C LYS A 292 -21.62 -5.85 -10.66
N LYS A 293 -21.77 -5.14 -9.54
CA LYS A 293 -20.94 -3.97 -9.21
C LYS A 293 -19.46 -4.32 -9.13
N GLY A 294 -19.13 -5.48 -8.56
CA GLY A 294 -17.75 -5.98 -8.52
C GLY A 294 -17.17 -6.22 -9.92
N ASN A 295 -17.95 -6.83 -10.82
CA ASN A 295 -17.57 -7.00 -12.23
C ASN A 295 -17.38 -5.66 -12.94
N ASP A 296 -18.27 -4.70 -12.73
CA ASP A 296 -18.19 -3.36 -13.35
C ASP A 296 -16.87 -2.66 -12.91
N ALA A 297 -16.55 -2.72 -11.62
CA ALA A 297 -15.31 -2.13 -11.08
C ALA A 297 -14.04 -2.82 -11.65
N LEU A 298 -14.03 -4.14 -11.70
CA LEU A 298 -12.90 -4.90 -12.26
C LEU A 298 -12.71 -4.62 -13.75
N ASN A 299 -13.78 -4.59 -14.51
CA ASN A 299 -13.73 -4.31 -15.95
C ASN A 299 -13.23 -2.87 -16.22
N ALA A 300 -13.65 -1.90 -15.42
CA ALA A 300 -13.16 -0.52 -15.54
C ALA A 300 -11.64 -0.45 -15.34
N LEU A 301 -11.10 -1.12 -14.32
CA LEU A 301 -9.65 -1.19 -14.10
C LEU A 301 -8.95 -1.91 -15.26
N LYS A 302 -9.45 -3.05 -15.70
CA LYS A 302 -8.84 -3.82 -16.79
C LYS A 302 -8.86 -3.08 -18.12
N LYS A 303 -9.91 -2.33 -18.43
CA LYS A 303 -9.96 -1.44 -19.61
C LYS A 303 -8.85 -0.39 -19.59
N ALA A 304 -8.54 0.14 -18.43
CA ALA A 304 -7.46 1.13 -18.29
C ALA A 304 -6.06 0.50 -18.33
N ARG A 305 -5.95 -0.83 -18.22
CA ARG A 305 -4.66 -1.54 -18.14
C ARG A 305 -4.35 -2.41 -19.35
N ILE A 306 -5.36 -2.91 -20.03
CA ILE A 306 -5.19 -3.91 -21.10
C ILE A 306 -5.79 -3.36 -22.39
N GLU A 307 -4.96 -3.13 -23.36
CA GLU A 307 -5.37 -2.63 -24.68
C GLU A 307 -6.38 -3.59 -25.33
N GLY A 308 -7.53 -3.04 -25.75
CA GLY A 308 -8.59 -3.81 -26.40
C GLY A 308 -9.34 -4.75 -25.46
N TRP A 309 -9.31 -4.50 -24.14
CA TRP A 309 -10.10 -5.29 -23.18
C TRP A 309 -11.58 -5.29 -23.54
N THR A 310 -12.17 -6.47 -23.55
CA THR A 310 -13.62 -6.67 -23.64
C THR A 310 -14.16 -7.11 -22.29
N ASP A 311 -15.26 -6.52 -21.86
CA ASP A 311 -15.86 -6.80 -20.56
C ASP A 311 -16.12 -8.30 -20.38
N ALA A 312 -15.63 -8.82 -19.28
CA ALA A 312 -15.87 -10.18 -18.84
C ALA A 312 -16.94 -10.18 -17.73
N THR A 313 -17.69 -11.26 -17.65
CA THR A 313 -18.65 -11.48 -16.57
C THR A 313 -18.22 -12.71 -15.79
N TYR A 314 -17.94 -12.51 -14.53
CA TYR A 314 -17.54 -13.54 -13.58
C TYR A 314 -18.73 -13.82 -12.63
N ASP A 315 -19.00 -15.06 -12.31
CA ASP A 315 -19.79 -15.40 -11.13
C ASP A 315 -19.01 -15.05 -9.85
N GLN A 316 -19.62 -15.23 -8.70
CA GLN A 316 -19.03 -14.86 -7.41
C GLN A 316 -17.67 -15.54 -7.17
N GLU A 317 -17.59 -16.85 -7.40
CA GLU A 317 -16.38 -17.64 -7.14
C GLU A 317 -15.24 -17.24 -8.10
N ALA A 318 -15.58 -17.15 -9.39
CA ALA A 318 -14.62 -16.74 -10.42
C ALA A 318 -14.13 -15.31 -10.18
N LEU A 319 -15.01 -14.39 -9.73
CA LEU A 319 -14.64 -13.02 -9.40
C LEU A 319 -13.69 -12.96 -8.19
N LEU A 320 -13.93 -13.75 -7.15
CA LEU A 320 -13.03 -13.87 -5.99
C LEU A 320 -11.66 -14.45 -6.36
N ASN A 321 -11.61 -15.38 -7.30
CA ASN A 321 -10.35 -15.90 -7.80
C ASN A 321 -9.62 -14.88 -8.68
N GLU A 322 -10.33 -14.19 -9.55
CA GLU A 322 -9.72 -13.21 -10.45
C GLU A 322 -9.22 -11.96 -9.71
N ILE A 323 -9.92 -11.51 -8.66
CA ILE A 323 -9.46 -10.36 -7.88
C ILE A 323 -8.14 -10.64 -7.16
N MET A 324 -7.89 -11.86 -6.71
CA MET A 324 -6.59 -12.21 -6.11
C MET A 324 -5.44 -12.06 -7.10
N ASN A 325 -5.66 -12.45 -8.37
CA ASN A 325 -4.69 -12.26 -9.44
C ASN A 325 -4.55 -10.79 -9.83
N GLU A 326 -5.67 -10.04 -9.88
CA GLU A 326 -5.64 -8.63 -10.26
C GLU A 326 -4.95 -7.78 -9.21
N ARG A 327 -5.15 -8.07 -7.92
CA ARG A 327 -4.41 -7.40 -6.83
C ARG A 327 -2.91 -7.68 -6.92
N GLU A 328 -2.51 -8.90 -7.27
CA GLU A 328 -1.10 -9.24 -7.49
C GLU A 328 -0.52 -8.48 -8.68
N ARG A 329 -1.24 -8.39 -9.81
CA ARG A 329 -0.82 -7.62 -10.99
C ARG A 329 -0.69 -6.13 -10.71
N GLU A 330 -1.69 -5.53 -10.08
CA GLU A 330 -1.76 -4.08 -9.91
C GLU A 330 -0.85 -3.57 -8.79
N LEU A 331 -0.82 -4.30 -7.66
CA LEU A 331 -0.19 -3.83 -6.43
C LEU A 331 1.20 -4.44 -6.16
N VAL A 332 1.78 -5.13 -7.16
CA VAL A 332 3.11 -5.72 -7.03
C VAL A 332 4.14 -4.66 -6.61
N GLY A 333 4.94 -4.99 -5.59
CA GLY A 333 5.98 -4.10 -5.07
C GLY A 333 5.48 -2.94 -4.20
N GLU A 334 4.18 -2.86 -3.88
CA GLU A 334 3.59 -1.82 -3.03
C GLU A 334 3.34 -2.26 -1.57
N GLY A 335 3.75 -3.47 -1.19
CA GLY A 335 3.69 -3.93 0.20
C GLY A 335 2.40 -4.66 0.61
N TYR A 336 1.45 -4.86 -0.30
CA TYR A 336 0.12 -5.42 0.05
C TYR A 336 0.08 -6.95 0.17
N ARG A 337 0.98 -7.68 -0.49
CA ARG A 337 0.83 -9.12 -0.72
C ARG A 337 0.72 -9.95 0.57
N LEU A 338 1.54 -9.66 1.59
CA LEU A 338 1.48 -10.40 2.85
C LEU A 338 0.15 -10.19 3.58
N MET A 339 -0.32 -8.94 3.61
CA MET A 339 -1.61 -8.56 4.20
C MET A 339 -2.76 -9.29 3.48
N ASP A 340 -2.77 -9.28 2.15
CA ASP A 340 -3.77 -9.97 1.34
C ASP A 340 -3.77 -11.49 1.57
N LEU A 341 -2.59 -12.12 1.59
CA LEU A 341 -2.47 -13.56 1.84
C LEU A 341 -3.00 -13.94 3.22
N LYS A 342 -2.71 -13.15 4.26
CA LYS A 342 -3.19 -13.39 5.62
C LYS A 342 -4.72 -13.37 5.67
N ARG A 343 -5.34 -12.30 5.20
CA ARG A 343 -6.82 -12.15 5.24
C ARG A 343 -7.56 -13.13 4.32
N TRP A 344 -6.92 -13.66 3.28
CA TRP A 344 -7.47 -14.76 2.46
C TRP A 344 -7.23 -16.14 3.07
N GLY A 345 -6.60 -16.24 4.24
CA GLY A 345 -6.23 -17.51 4.85
C GLY A 345 -5.24 -18.32 4.00
N LYS A 346 -4.37 -17.63 3.24
CA LYS A 346 -3.38 -18.25 2.34
C LYS A 346 -1.97 -18.07 2.86
N GLY A 347 -1.16 -19.08 2.65
CA GLY A 347 0.27 -19.01 2.88
C GLY A 347 1.02 -18.38 1.70
N VAL A 348 2.31 -18.16 1.90
CA VAL A 348 3.22 -17.74 0.81
C VAL A 348 3.57 -18.94 -0.04
N LYS A 349 3.31 -18.86 -1.33
CA LYS A 349 3.77 -19.80 -2.35
C LYS A 349 4.70 -19.10 -3.31
N ARG A 350 5.93 -19.58 -3.44
CA ARG A 350 6.88 -19.06 -4.42
C ARG A 350 6.60 -19.68 -5.79
N GLY A 351 6.54 -18.82 -6.80
CA GLY A 351 6.34 -19.25 -8.17
C GLY A 351 7.62 -19.83 -8.82
N LYS A 352 7.50 -20.26 -10.07
CA LYS A 352 8.62 -20.76 -10.85
C LYS A 352 9.64 -19.64 -11.11
N PRO A 353 10.96 -19.91 -11.01
CA PRO A 353 11.98 -18.95 -11.42
C PRO A 353 11.96 -18.74 -12.94
N GLN A 354 12.39 -17.58 -13.41
CA GLN A 354 12.47 -17.26 -14.85
C GLN A 354 13.56 -18.07 -15.58
N SER A 355 14.55 -18.57 -14.87
CA SER A 355 15.61 -19.41 -15.42
C SER A 355 16.08 -20.42 -14.37
N LYS A 356 16.49 -21.60 -14.84
CA LYS A 356 17.06 -22.66 -13.97
C LYS A 356 18.35 -22.22 -13.25
N GLY A 357 19.06 -21.23 -13.78
CA GLY A 357 20.26 -20.67 -13.16
C GLY A 357 19.98 -19.61 -12.10
N LEU A 358 18.74 -19.16 -11.96
CA LEU A 358 18.33 -18.19 -10.95
C LEU A 358 18.00 -18.93 -9.67
N VAL A 359 18.91 -18.90 -8.73
CA VAL A 359 18.74 -19.52 -7.41
C VAL A 359 18.10 -18.49 -6.50
N LEU A 360 16.99 -18.87 -5.87
CA LEU A 360 16.24 -17.99 -4.99
C LEU A 360 17.00 -17.65 -3.71
N PHE A 361 17.94 -18.53 -3.30
CA PHE A 361 18.95 -18.25 -2.28
C PHE A 361 20.28 -18.91 -2.64
N PRO A 362 21.42 -18.27 -2.36
CA PRO A 362 22.73 -18.91 -2.54
C PRO A 362 22.77 -20.25 -1.80
N GLY A 363 23.11 -21.31 -2.52
CA GLY A 363 23.26 -22.65 -1.96
C GLY A 363 21.99 -23.50 -1.88
N GLN A 364 20.82 -23.01 -2.31
CA GLN A 364 19.60 -23.83 -2.39
C GLN A 364 19.40 -24.36 -3.81
N ALA A 365 19.23 -25.68 -3.91
CA ALA A 365 18.99 -26.35 -5.20
C ALA A 365 17.50 -26.34 -5.63
N SER A 366 16.57 -25.95 -4.73
CA SER A 366 15.12 -25.98 -4.97
C SER A 366 14.40 -24.84 -4.27
N THR A 367 13.13 -24.65 -4.62
CA THR A 367 12.21 -23.74 -3.93
C THR A 367 11.69 -24.28 -2.58
N ASP A 368 12.10 -25.49 -2.20
CA ASP A 368 11.70 -26.14 -0.96
C ASP A 368 12.11 -25.28 0.25
N GLY A 369 11.20 -25.09 1.18
CA GLY A 369 11.40 -24.22 2.33
C GLY A 369 11.17 -22.73 2.09
N LEU A 370 10.90 -22.31 0.87
CA LEU A 370 10.49 -20.93 0.56
C LEU A 370 8.98 -20.73 0.74
N ASP A 371 8.21 -21.79 0.54
CA ASP A 371 6.78 -21.78 0.80
C ASP A 371 6.54 -21.72 2.31
N LYS A 372 5.58 -20.94 2.73
CA LYS A 372 5.16 -20.78 4.12
C LYS A 372 3.68 -21.06 4.22
N PRO A 373 3.24 -22.06 4.99
CA PRO A 373 1.81 -22.24 5.25
C PRO A 373 1.24 -21.03 6.01
N VAL A 374 -0.07 -20.87 5.96
CA VAL A 374 -0.75 -19.71 6.59
C VAL A 374 -0.50 -19.62 8.10
N ASN A 375 -0.31 -20.74 8.76
CA ASN A 375 -0.01 -20.82 10.20
C ASN A 375 1.49 -20.81 10.52
N ASP A 376 2.37 -20.60 9.54
CA ASP A 376 3.81 -20.44 9.79
C ASP A 376 4.02 -19.18 10.66
N GLN A 377 4.84 -19.31 11.69
CA GLN A 377 5.15 -18.19 12.60
C GLN A 377 5.68 -16.96 11.85
N ARG A 378 6.41 -17.15 10.76
CA ARG A 378 6.98 -16.08 9.93
C ARG A 378 5.95 -15.28 9.11
N MET A 379 4.68 -15.67 9.17
CA MET A 379 3.57 -14.82 8.68
C MET A 379 3.30 -13.63 9.61
N LEU A 380 3.89 -13.64 10.81
CA LEU A 380 3.94 -12.50 11.73
C LEU A 380 5.40 -12.08 11.95
N TRP A 381 5.62 -10.80 12.09
CA TRP A 381 6.94 -10.29 12.45
C TRP A 381 7.19 -10.42 13.95
N PRO A 382 8.45 -10.69 14.38
CA PRO A 382 8.81 -10.61 15.79
C PRO A 382 8.73 -9.15 16.25
N ILE A 383 8.24 -8.93 17.47
CA ILE A 383 8.39 -7.62 18.11
C ILE A 383 9.90 -7.37 18.26
N PRO A 384 10.41 -6.22 17.80
CA PRO A 384 11.84 -5.93 17.87
C PRO A 384 12.38 -6.05 19.28
N LYS A 385 13.57 -6.65 19.42
CA LYS A 385 14.18 -6.84 20.72
C LYS A 385 14.36 -5.52 21.48
N THR A 386 14.66 -4.45 20.78
CA THR A 386 14.77 -3.10 21.34
C THR A 386 13.49 -2.63 22.01
N GLU A 387 12.32 -2.95 21.43
CA GLU A 387 11.02 -2.63 22.01
C GLU A 387 10.74 -3.51 23.25
N MET A 388 11.05 -4.81 23.16
CA MET A 388 10.90 -5.74 24.28
C MET A 388 11.75 -5.32 25.48
N ASP A 389 12.99 -4.86 25.22
CA ASP A 389 13.92 -4.43 26.27
C ASP A 389 13.52 -3.06 26.87
N ALA A 390 12.96 -2.16 26.06
CA ALA A 390 12.56 -0.82 26.49
C ALA A 390 11.22 -0.79 27.23
N ASN A 391 10.33 -1.76 26.97
CA ASN A 391 9.00 -1.81 27.58
C ASN A 391 8.79 -3.10 28.38
N PRO A 392 8.98 -3.07 29.71
CA PRO A 392 8.81 -4.26 30.57
C PRO A 392 7.40 -4.86 30.51
N GLN A 393 6.37 -4.10 30.13
CA GLN A 393 5.00 -4.60 29.99
C GLN A 393 4.84 -5.58 28.82
N LEU A 394 5.81 -5.60 27.89
CA LEU A 394 5.84 -6.58 26.78
C LEU A 394 6.47 -7.92 27.18
N ALA A 395 6.97 -8.06 28.41
CA ALA A 395 7.57 -9.31 28.87
C ALA A 395 6.59 -10.49 28.70
N GLY A 396 7.03 -11.53 27.99
CA GLY A 396 6.19 -12.70 27.68
C GLY A 396 5.12 -12.46 26.59
N GLN A 397 5.09 -11.30 25.94
CA GLN A 397 4.10 -10.97 24.90
C GLN A 397 4.67 -11.02 23.48
N GLN A 398 5.82 -11.63 23.28
CA GLN A 398 6.40 -11.86 21.94
C GLN A 398 5.47 -12.71 21.07
N ASN A 399 5.51 -12.49 19.78
CA ASN A 399 4.80 -13.34 18.83
C ASN A 399 5.34 -14.79 18.88
N PRO A 400 4.48 -15.82 18.70
CA PRO A 400 4.90 -17.21 18.79
C PRO A 400 6.06 -17.56 17.87
N GLY A 401 7.04 -18.30 18.38
CA GLY A 401 8.17 -18.82 17.59
C GLY A 401 9.40 -17.92 17.55
N TYR A 402 9.42 -16.87 18.34
CA TYR A 402 10.56 -15.95 18.46
C TYR A 402 11.04 -15.82 19.90
#